data_2280d96843b58ae49f07f8b554986df7
#
_entry.id   2280d96843b58ae49f07f8b554986df7
#
_cell.length_a   1.000
_cell.length_b   1.000
_cell.length_c   1.000
_cell.angle_alpha   90.00
_cell.angle_beta   90.00
_cell.angle_gamma   90.00
#
_symmetry.space_group_name_H-M   'P 1'
#
loop_
_entity.id
_entity.type
_entity.pdbx_description
1 polymer ?
#
loop_
_entity_poly.entity_id
_entity_poly.type
_entity_poly.pdbx_seq_one_letter_code
_entity_poly.pdbx_strand_id
1 'polypeptide(L)'
;IKNHYDLDDDKAIKWMTNRNNYIYDVERVKEVGFSDFQFISSWDLNYKSWKVQKKIPVKFIKYEDLTKKTYSIVLEIIEFIYKITNKINKINKNKLKNALNSTTFEKLKHKEKTQGFSEAVSSITTNEKITFFNLGPKNDWKKILNEDLKNRINRIFEKNLKELLYI
;
A
#
# COMPACT_ATOMS: atom_id res chain seq x y z
N ILE A 1 4.32 -2.35 6.18
CA ILE A 1 4.40 -3.68 6.84
C ILE A 1 4.84 -3.52 8.29
N LYS A 2 6.07 -3.04 8.58
CA LYS A 2 6.58 -2.92 9.96
C LYS A 2 5.60 -2.23 10.91
N ASN A 3 5.17 -1.02 10.56
CA ASN A 3 4.26 -0.24 11.39
C ASN A 3 2.89 -0.92 11.56
N HIS A 4 2.29 -1.39 10.47
CA HIS A 4 0.94 -1.94 10.50
C HIS A 4 0.85 -3.30 11.22
N TYR A 5 1.89 -4.12 11.12
CA TYR A 5 1.94 -5.45 11.76
C TYR A 5 2.86 -5.51 12.98
N ASP A 6 3.35 -4.37 13.45
CA ASP A 6 4.25 -4.27 14.62
C ASP A 6 5.47 -5.21 14.52
N LEU A 7 6.12 -5.21 13.35
CA LEU A 7 7.22 -6.11 13.03
C LEU A 7 8.58 -5.42 13.20
N ASP A 8 9.56 -6.16 13.70
CA ASP A 8 10.98 -5.81 13.57
C ASP A 8 11.47 -6.00 12.11
N ASP A 9 12.72 -5.61 11.82
CA ASP A 9 13.29 -5.66 10.47
C ASP A 9 13.37 -7.09 9.93
N ASP A 10 13.76 -8.06 10.76
CA ASP A 10 13.92 -9.46 10.34
C ASP A 10 12.58 -10.12 10.05
N LYS A 11 11.60 -9.89 10.89
CA LYS A 11 10.23 -10.35 10.68
C LYS A 11 9.62 -9.70 9.43
N ALA A 12 9.89 -8.41 9.19
CA ALA A 12 9.41 -7.72 7.98
C ALA A 12 10.01 -8.32 6.71
N ILE A 13 11.34 -8.59 6.68
CA ILE A 13 11.97 -9.28 5.54
C ILE A 13 11.41 -10.69 5.37
N LYS A 14 11.29 -11.45 6.45
CA LYS A 14 10.71 -12.80 6.41
C LYS A 14 9.29 -12.77 5.85
N TRP A 15 8.49 -11.79 6.24
CA TRP A 15 7.14 -11.60 5.72
C TRP A 15 7.15 -11.28 4.22
N MET A 16 8.01 -10.35 3.77
CA MET A 16 8.12 -9.98 2.35
C MET A 16 8.62 -11.12 1.44
N THR A 17 9.39 -12.06 1.98
CA THR A 17 9.95 -13.19 1.23
C THR A 17 9.13 -14.47 1.33
N ASN A 18 8.14 -14.53 2.22
CA ASN A 18 7.31 -15.70 2.41
C ASN A 18 6.36 -15.90 1.23
N ARG A 19 6.55 -16.99 0.48
CA ARG A 19 5.70 -17.34 -0.67
C ARG A 19 4.29 -17.80 -0.28
N ASN A 20 4.10 -18.17 0.97
CA ASN A 20 2.82 -18.66 1.50
C ASN A 20 2.16 -17.63 2.43
N ASN A 21 2.28 -16.35 2.12
CA ASN A 21 1.62 -15.31 2.90
C ASN A 21 0.13 -15.20 2.57
N TYR A 22 -0.62 -15.04 3.66
CA TYR A 22 -2.05 -14.79 3.65
C TYR A 22 -2.38 -13.58 4.51
N ILE A 23 -3.46 -12.89 4.18
CA ILE A 23 -4.12 -11.93 5.07
C ILE A 23 -5.54 -12.42 5.31
N TYR A 24 -5.98 -12.38 6.56
CA TYR A 24 -7.35 -12.66 6.98
C TYR A 24 -7.62 -11.98 8.31
N ASP A 25 -8.88 -11.72 8.59
CA ASP A 25 -9.30 -11.12 9.86
C ASP A 25 -9.42 -12.23 10.91
N VAL A 26 -8.44 -12.27 11.82
CA VAL A 26 -8.33 -13.29 12.88
C VAL A 26 -9.48 -13.18 13.87
N GLU A 27 -9.90 -11.96 14.24
CA GLU A 27 -10.99 -11.77 15.20
C GLU A 27 -12.33 -12.21 14.60
N ARG A 28 -12.56 -11.87 13.34
CA ARG A 28 -13.76 -12.34 12.64
C ARG A 28 -13.82 -13.87 12.51
N VAL A 29 -12.66 -14.53 12.30
CA VAL A 29 -12.60 -16.00 12.29
C VAL A 29 -12.97 -16.57 13.66
N LYS A 30 -12.53 -15.96 14.76
CA LYS A 30 -12.90 -16.38 16.13
C LYS A 30 -14.38 -16.20 16.43
N GLU A 31 -14.97 -15.09 15.96
CA GLU A 31 -16.37 -14.75 16.25
C GLU A 31 -17.37 -15.57 15.42
N VAL A 32 -17.12 -15.72 14.12
CA VAL A 32 -18.10 -16.31 13.17
C VAL A 32 -17.58 -17.51 12.41
N GLY A 33 -16.35 -17.96 12.68
CA GLY A 33 -15.73 -19.12 12.02
C GLY A 33 -15.28 -18.87 10.58
N PHE A 34 -15.37 -17.63 10.08
CA PHE A 34 -15.05 -17.29 8.69
C PHE A 34 -14.49 -15.86 8.58
N SER A 35 -13.60 -15.64 7.62
CA SER A 35 -13.11 -14.33 7.21
C SER A 35 -12.75 -14.33 5.73
N ASP A 36 -12.66 -13.14 5.13
CA ASP A 36 -12.09 -12.96 3.81
C ASP A 36 -10.61 -13.36 3.84
N PHE A 37 -10.29 -14.38 3.07
CA PHE A 37 -8.96 -14.95 3.03
C PHE A 37 -8.27 -14.52 1.73
N GLN A 38 -7.18 -13.75 1.87
CA GLN A 38 -6.43 -13.24 0.74
C GLN A 38 -5.04 -13.87 0.67
N PHE A 39 -4.74 -14.59 -0.39
CA PHE A 39 -3.41 -15.07 -0.68
C PHE A 39 -2.57 -13.95 -1.30
N ILE A 40 -1.50 -13.54 -0.62
CA ILE A 40 -0.66 -12.42 -1.06
C ILE A 40 0.66 -12.90 -1.64
N SER A 41 1.19 -14.02 -1.15
CA SER A 41 2.51 -14.53 -1.51
C SER A 41 3.65 -13.59 -1.09
N SER A 42 4.86 -13.80 -1.64
CA SER A 42 5.99 -12.88 -1.45
C SER A 42 5.80 -11.59 -2.26
N TRP A 43 6.50 -10.53 -1.87
CA TRP A 43 6.40 -9.22 -2.53
C TRP A 43 6.65 -9.30 -4.04
N ASP A 44 7.68 -10.03 -4.46
CA ASP A 44 8.03 -10.16 -5.87
C ASP A 44 7.02 -11.00 -6.66
N LEU A 45 6.47 -12.06 -6.09
CA LEU A 45 5.46 -12.87 -6.75
C LEU A 45 4.11 -12.17 -6.82
N ASN A 46 3.78 -11.36 -5.80
CA ASN A 46 2.54 -10.60 -5.79
C ASN A 46 2.45 -9.66 -6.99
N TYR A 47 3.40 -8.73 -7.16
CA TYR A 47 3.32 -7.80 -8.29
C TYR A 47 3.48 -8.49 -9.66
N LYS A 48 4.30 -9.56 -9.74
CA LYS A 48 4.45 -10.33 -10.98
C LYS A 48 3.17 -11.04 -11.40
N SER A 49 2.40 -11.57 -10.46
CA SER A 49 1.11 -12.21 -10.74
C SER A 49 0.15 -11.25 -11.44
N TRP A 50 0.14 -9.99 -11.01
CA TRP A 50 -0.64 -8.94 -11.67
C TRP A 50 -0.07 -8.52 -13.02
N LYS A 51 1.26 -8.52 -13.16
CA LYS A 51 1.94 -8.11 -14.39
C LYS A 51 1.74 -9.10 -15.55
N VAL A 52 1.69 -10.39 -15.25
CA VAL A 52 1.58 -11.44 -16.30
C VAL A 52 0.14 -11.77 -16.68
N GLN A 53 -0.83 -11.40 -15.86
CA GLN A 53 -2.21 -11.66 -16.16
C GLN A 53 -2.69 -10.78 -17.34
N LYS A 54 -3.54 -11.39 -18.25
CA LYS A 54 -3.99 -10.73 -19.48
C LYS A 54 -5.52 -10.60 -19.58
N LYS A 55 -6.24 -11.22 -18.66
CA LYS A 55 -7.71 -11.25 -18.70
C LYS A 55 -8.36 -9.99 -18.15
N ILE A 56 -7.67 -9.29 -17.26
CA ILE A 56 -8.16 -8.09 -16.59
C ILE A 56 -7.19 -6.94 -16.90
N PRO A 57 -7.66 -5.76 -17.33
CA PRO A 57 -6.81 -4.60 -17.51
C PRO A 57 -6.17 -4.19 -16.16
N VAL A 58 -4.86 -4.00 -16.14
CA VAL A 58 -4.10 -3.61 -14.95
C VAL A 58 -3.30 -2.34 -15.23
N LYS A 59 -3.35 -1.38 -14.31
CA LYS A 59 -2.51 -0.18 -14.33
C LYS A 59 -1.58 -0.20 -13.12
N PHE A 60 -0.28 -0.19 -13.36
CA PHE A 60 0.73 -0.06 -12.31
C PHE A 60 1.03 1.39 -12.02
N ILE A 61 1.11 1.74 -10.74
CA ILE A 61 1.42 3.07 -10.27
C ILE A 61 2.47 2.93 -9.15
N LYS A 62 3.54 3.73 -9.23
CA LYS A 62 4.51 3.84 -8.15
C LYS A 62 3.97 4.78 -7.07
N TYR A 63 4.14 4.40 -5.82
CA TYR A 63 3.76 5.24 -4.68
C TYR A 63 4.47 6.60 -4.71
N GLU A 64 5.73 6.61 -5.11
CA GLU A 64 6.55 7.82 -5.23
C GLU A 64 5.99 8.79 -6.28
N ASP A 65 5.47 8.29 -7.39
CA ASP A 65 4.82 9.12 -8.40
C ASP A 65 3.47 9.62 -7.91
N LEU A 66 2.70 8.76 -7.24
CA LEU A 66 1.41 9.16 -6.64
C LEU A 66 1.59 10.28 -5.62
N THR A 67 2.62 10.24 -4.78
CA THR A 67 2.87 11.27 -3.78
C THR A 67 3.43 12.57 -4.35
N LYS A 68 4.26 12.49 -5.39
CA LYS A 68 4.89 13.67 -6.03
C LYS A 68 3.98 14.37 -7.04
N LYS A 69 3.16 13.59 -7.76
CA LYS A 69 2.35 14.05 -8.88
C LYS A 69 0.88 13.65 -8.70
N THR A 70 0.36 13.76 -7.47
CA THR A 70 -0.95 13.24 -7.05
C THR A 70 -2.06 13.55 -8.04
N TYR A 71 -2.21 14.82 -8.45
CA TYR A 71 -3.28 15.23 -9.36
C TYR A 71 -3.22 14.52 -10.72
N SER A 72 -2.06 14.49 -11.36
CA SER A 72 -1.91 13.86 -12.68
C SER A 72 -2.08 12.35 -12.62
N ILE A 73 -1.52 11.70 -11.59
CA ILE A 73 -1.67 10.25 -11.43
C ILE A 73 -3.12 9.85 -11.14
N VAL A 74 -3.83 10.60 -10.28
CA VAL A 74 -5.25 10.30 -10.01
C VAL A 74 -6.11 10.59 -11.24
N LEU A 75 -5.79 11.61 -12.03
CA LEU A 75 -6.45 11.86 -13.31
C LEU A 75 -6.27 10.66 -14.27
N GLU A 76 -5.04 10.17 -14.43
CA GLU A 76 -4.75 8.98 -15.24
C GLU A 76 -5.48 7.73 -14.74
N ILE A 77 -5.65 7.56 -13.42
CA ILE A 77 -6.45 6.45 -12.84
C ILE A 77 -7.91 6.57 -13.30
N ILE A 78 -8.49 7.75 -13.20
CA ILE A 78 -9.89 7.99 -13.62
C ILE A 78 -10.05 7.74 -15.11
N GLU A 79 -9.13 8.22 -15.95
CA GLU A 79 -9.11 7.98 -17.39
C GLU A 79 -9.02 6.49 -17.71
N PHE A 80 -8.16 5.75 -17.01
CA PHE A 80 -8.06 4.30 -17.13
C PHE A 80 -9.38 3.61 -16.78
N ILE A 81 -10.03 3.98 -15.65
CA ILE A 81 -11.34 3.45 -15.25
C ILE A 81 -12.40 3.77 -16.31
N TYR A 82 -12.44 4.99 -16.82
CA TYR A 82 -13.40 5.38 -17.86
C TYR A 82 -13.22 4.57 -19.14
N LYS A 83 -11.95 4.34 -19.54
CA LYS A 83 -11.63 3.51 -20.71
C LYS A 83 -12.14 2.07 -20.55
N ILE A 84 -11.89 1.43 -19.41
CA ILE A 84 -12.31 0.02 -19.21
C ILE A 84 -13.80 -0.14 -18.96
N THR A 85 -14.48 0.91 -18.50
CA THR A 85 -15.95 0.92 -18.27
C THR A 85 -16.73 1.53 -19.44
N ASN A 86 -16.05 1.86 -20.55
CA ASN A 86 -16.65 2.54 -21.71
C ASN A 86 -17.43 3.81 -21.35
N LYS A 87 -16.99 4.53 -20.30
CA LYS A 87 -17.61 5.81 -19.93
C LYS A 87 -17.05 6.93 -20.79
N ILE A 88 -17.96 7.69 -21.44
CA ILE A 88 -17.61 8.82 -22.32
C ILE A 88 -17.68 10.16 -21.56
N ASN A 89 -17.95 10.14 -20.28
CA ASN A 89 -18.16 11.35 -19.47
C ASN A 89 -16.88 12.17 -19.32
N LYS A 90 -17.01 13.47 -19.49
CA LYS A 90 -15.92 14.42 -19.26
C LYS A 90 -15.57 14.49 -17.77
N ILE A 91 -14.30 14.30 -17.44
CA ILE A 91 -13.84 14.34 -16.04
C ILE A 91 -14.01 15.77 -15.49
N ASN A 92 -14.73 15.90 -14.39
CA ASN A 92 -14.89 17.19 -13.71
C ASN A 92 -13.63 17.53 -12.90
N LYS A 93 -12.76 18.37 -13.46
CA LYS A 93 -11.49 18.76 -12.85
C LYS A 93 -11.65 19.46 -11.48
N ASN A 94 -12.74 20.20 -11.29
CA ASN A 94 -12.99 20.87 -10.00
C ASN A 94 -13.39 19.86 -8.91
N LYS A 95 -14.25 18.89 -9.24
CA LYS A 95 -14.57 17.78 -8.32
C LYS A 95 -13.31 17.00 -7.93
N LEU A 96 -12.44 16.70 -8.93
CA LEU A 96 -11.18 16.02 -8.66
C LEU A 96 -10.28 16.83 -7.71
N LYS A 97 -10.09 18.12 -7.96
CA LYS A 97 -9.32 19.00 -7.06
C LYS A 97 -9.90 19.03 -5.64
N ASN A 98 -11.22 19.15 -5.51
CA ASN A 98 -11.89 19.16 -4.22
C ASN A 98 -11.72 17.83 -3.46
N ALA A 99 -11.85 16.70 -4.16
CA ALA A 99 -11.60 15.38 -3.58
C ALA A 99 -10.16 15.24 -3.07
N LEU A 100 -9.17 15.61 -3.87
CA LEU A 100 -7.76 15.59 -3.44
C LEU A 100 -7.49 16.52 -2.25
N ASN A 101 -8.08 17.72 -2.24
CA ASN A 101 -7.93 18.65 -1.14
C ASN A 101 -8.60 18.17 0.15
N SER A 102 -9.67 17.39 0.07
CA SER A 102 -10.36 16.83 1.25
C SER A 102 -9.66 15.60 1.81
N THR A 103 -8.80 14.94 1.05
CA THR A 103 -8.12 13.69 1.39
C THR A 103 -6.60 13.84 1.51
N THR A 104 -6.11 15.04 1.84
CA THR A 104 -4.67 15.23 2.11
C THR A 104 -4.25 14.40 3.33
N PHE A 105 -2.98 13.97 3.35
CA PHE A 105 -2.44 13.18 4.43
C PHE A 105 -2.67 13.82 5.81
N GLU A 106 -2.45 15.12 5.92
CA GLU A 106 -2.62 15.89 7.16
C GLU A 106 -4.08 15.86 7.64
N LYS A 107 -5.04 16.01 6.74
CA LYS A 107 -6.48 15.95 7.08
C LYS A 107 -6.89 14.54 7.52
N LEU A 108 -6.42 13.51 6.82
CA LEU A 108 -6.70 12.13 7.18
C LEU A 108 -6.07 11.76 8.52
N LYS A 109 -4.82 12.17 8.75
CA LYS A 109 -4.12 11.97 10.03
C LYS A 109 -4.81 12.71 11.18
N HIS A 110 -5.28 13.94 10.95
CA HIS A 110 -6.06 14.68 11.93
C HIS A 110 -7.39 13.99 12.23
N LYS A 111 -8.08 13.49 11.21
CA LYS A 111 -9.33 12.75 11.36
C LYS A 111 -9.14 11.46 12.17
N GLU A 112 -8.08 10.70 11.88
CA GLU A 112 -7.71 9.52 12.67
C GLU A 112 -7.52 9.87 14.15
N LYS A 113 -6.80 10.94 14.43
CA LYS A 113 -6.54 11.39 15.80
C LYS A 113 -7.81 11.81 16.56
N THR A 114 -8.78 12.43 15.87
CA THR A 114 -9.98 13.02 16.50
C THR A 114 -11.18 12.08 16.52
N GLN A 115 -11.31 11.20 15.51
CA GLN A 115 -12.49 10.34 15.30
C GLN A 115 -12.13 8.85 15.30
N GLY A 116 -10.84 8.51 15.33
CA GLY A 116 -10.36 7.16 15.12
C GLY A 116 -10.36 6.76 13.64
N PHE A 117 -9.85 5.57 13.37
CA PHE A 117 -9.85 4.96 12.05
C PHE A 117 -10.10 3.46 12.19
N SER A 118 -11.09 2.93 11.47
CA SER A 118 -11.55 1.54 11.62
C SER A 118 -10.49 0.49 11.25
N GLU A 119 -9.56 0.84 10.36
CA GLU A 119 -8.46 -0.05 9.93
C GLU A 119 -7.18 0.12 10.77
N ALA A 120 -7.19 0.99 11.79
CA ALA A 120 -6.08 1.10 12.72
C ALA A 120 -6.02 -0.15 13.61
N VAL A 121 -4.87 -0.83 13.60
CA VAL A 121 -4.63 -2.03 14.40
C VAL A 121 -4.07 -1.67 15.77
N SER A 122 -4.16 -2.60 16.72
CA SER A 122 -3.49 -2.49 18.01
C SER A 122 -2.17 -3.25 17.99
N SER A 123 -1.16 -2.74 18.70
CA SER A 123 0.09 -3.44 18.93
C SER A 123 -0.16 -4.74 19.68
N ILE A 124 0.45 -5.82 19.22
CA ILE A 124 0.36 -7.12 19.88
C ILE A 124 1.12 -7.10 21.23
N THR A 125 2.12 -6.23 21.35
CA THR A 125 2.99 -6.15 22.54
C THR A 125 2.48 -5.17 23.59
N THR A 126 1.96 -4.00 23.18
CA THR A 126 1.53 -2.93 24.09
C THR A 126 0.02 -2.77 24.20
N ASN A 127 -0.74 -3.40 23.34
CA ASN A 127 -2.20 -3.23 23.19
C ASN A 127 -2.64 -1.80 22.83
N GLU A 128 -1.69 -0.89 22.53
CA GLU A 128 -1.98 0.47 22.12
C GLU A 128 -2.32 0.52 20.62
N LYS A 129 -3.14 1.49 20.23
CA LYS A 129 -3.46 1.70 18.81
C LYS A 129 -2.26 2.19 18.03
N ILE A 130 -1.95 1.50 16.94
CA ILE A 130 -0.91 1.90 16.00
C ILE A 130 -1.51 2.90 15.00
N THR A 131 -0.90 4.09 14.90
CA THR A 131 -1.33 5.12 13.96
C THR A 131 -1.25 4.61 12.52
N PHE A 132 -2.38 4.59 11.83
CA PHE A 132 -2.44 4.16 10.42
C PHE A 132 -1.78 5.20 9.50
N PHE A 133 -2.17 6.49 9.62
CA PHE A 133 -1.56 7.59 8.88
C PHE A 133 -0.24 8.03 9.53
N ASN A 134 0.79 7.17 9.48
CA ASN A 134 2.06 7.37 10.19
C ASN A 134 2.98 8.37 9.46
N LEU A 135 3.73 7.94 8.47
CA LEU A 135 4.78 8.75 7.80
C LEU A 135 4.26 9.52 6.59
N GLY A 136 3.32 8.95 5.83
CA GLY A 136 2.76 9.56 4.63
C GLY A 136 3.83 10.01 3.63
N PRO A 137 3.79 11.29 3.15
CA PRO A 137 4.78 11.82 2.21
C PRO A 137 6.22 11.83 2.72
N LYS A 138 6.42 11.71 4.05
CA LYS A 138 7.76 11.60 4.68
C LYS A 138 8.32 10.19 4.64
N ASN A 139 7.57 9.22 4.10
CA ASN A 139 8.02 7.84 3.96
C ASN A 139 9.03 7.71 2.80
N ASP A 140 10.20 8.29 2.99
CA ASP A 140 11.35 8.15 2.07
C ASP A 140 12.24 7.00 2.57
N TRP A 141 12.06 5.83 1.97
CA TRP A 141 12.80 4.62 2.34
C TRP A 141 14.32 4.81 2.27
N LYS A 142 14.83 5.67 1.37
CA LYS A 142 16.26 5.96 1.25
C LYS A 142 16.83 6.63 2.49
N LYS A 143 16.01 7.38 3.23
CA LYS A 143 16.40 8.07 4.46
C LYS A 143 16.03 7.31 5.72
N ILE A 144 14.94 6.55 5.68
CA ILE A 144 14.38 5.91 6.87
C ILE A 144 15.02 4.57 7.17
N LEU A 145 15.30 3.78 6.12
CA LEU A 145 15.93 2.48 6.30
C LEU A 145 17.43 2.65 6.56
N ASN A 146 17.96 1.90 7.52
CA ASN A 146 19.39 1.82 7.74
C ASN A 146 20.09 1.09 6.57
N GLU A 147 21.41 1.26 6.44
CA GLU A 147 22.17 0.72 5.29
C GLU A 147 22.19 -0.82 5.25
N ASP A 148 22.23 -1.49 6.42
CA ASP A 148 22.18 -2.95 6.47
C ASP A 148 20.88 -3.47 5.89
N LEU A 149 19.76 -2.92 6.31
CA LEU A 149 18.44 -3.31 5.83
C LEU A 149 18.27 -3.02 4.33
N LYS A 150 18.74 -1.87 3.85
CA LYS A 150 18.76 -1.55 2.41
C LYS A 150 19.56 -2.58 1.61
N ASN A 151 20.78 -2.91 2.07
CA ASN A 151 21.63 -3.88 1.41
C ASN A 151 21.03 -5.28 1.39
N ARG A 152 20.35 -5.69 2.46
CA ARG A 152 19.64 -6.96 2.53
C ARG A 152 18.47 -7.00 1.55
N ILE A 153 17.63 -5.97 1.51
CA ILE A 153 16.50 -5.85 0.58
C ILE A 153 17.01 -5.83 -0.87
N ASN A 154 18.03 -5.02 -1.15
CA ASN A 154 18.62 -4.93 -2.49
C ASN A 154 19.15 -6.29 -2.97
N ARG A 155 19.84 -7.04 -2.10
CA ARG A 155 20.35 -8.38 -2.45
C ARG A 155 19.21 -9.37 -2.72
N ILE A 156 18.18 -9.38 -1.90
CA ILE A 156 17.05 -10.32 -2.03
C ILE A 156 16.24 -10.04 -3.29
N PHE A 157 15.97 -8.77 -3.58
CA PHE A 157 15.07 -8.34 -4.64
C PHE A 157 15.76 -7.63 -5.81
N GLU A 158 17.08 -7.77 -5.97
CA GLU A 158 17.89 -7.04 -6.96
C GLU A 158 17.26 -7.04 -8.35
N LYS A 159 16.94 -8.23 -8.88
CA LYS A 159 16.32 -8.39 -10.19
C LYS A 159 15.01 -7.62 -10.32
N ASN A 160 14.20 -7.66 -9.28
CA ASN A 160 12.90 -7.03 -9.25
C ASN A 160 12.99 -5.51 -9.12
N LEU A 161 13.93 -5.03 -8.30
CA LEU A 161 14.17 -3.61 -8.10
C LEU A 161 14.73 -2.97 -9.38
N LYS A 162 15.64 -3.67 -10.11
CA LYS A 162 16.10 -3.24 -11.44
C LYS A 162 14.97 -3.20 -12.45
N GLU A 163 14.13 -4.23 -12.50
CA GLU A 163 12.97 -4.29 -13.39
C GLU A 163 11.99 -3.13 -13.14
N LEU A 164 11.83 -2.76 -11.88
CA LEU A 164 10.94 -1.67 -11.45
C LEU A 164 11.64 -0.30 -11.41
N LEU A 165 12.91 -0.20 -11.81
CA LEU A 165 13.70 1.03 -11.85
C LEU A 165 13.83 1.73 -10.47
N TYR A 166 14.10 0.95 -9.42
CA TYR A 166 14.44 1.48 -8.09
C TYR A 166 15.95 1.55 -7.86
N ILE A 167 16.71 0.70 -8.54
CA ILE A 167 18.19 0.64 -8.55
C ILE A 167 18.70 0.38 -9.96
#